data_9b662ddedc99c7fffd5fbfc01727ce5d
#
_entry.id   9b662ddedc99c7fffd5fbfc01727ce5d
#
_cell.length_a   1.000
_cell.length_b   1.000
_cell.length_c   1.000
_cell.angle_alpha   90.00
_cell.angle_beta   90.00
_cell.angle_gamma   90.00
#
_symmetry.space_group_name_H-M   'P 1'
#
loop_
_entity.id
_entity.type
_entity.pdbx_description
1 polymer ?
#
loop_
_entity_poly.entity_id
_entity_poly.type
_entity_poly.pdbx_seq_one_letter_code
_entity_poly.pdbx_strand_id
1 'polypeptide(L)'
;MKKTQQILTLVLSLGFIAVFAAWFWILPDADESTVERRHLAKSPALSLSSVANSSFMSGFEKYMLDQFPLRGGFRALKAAANAGVFMQKDNNGLYSVGEHLSKLDFPTDFDSVDRAAQRFRYVHDTYLRNNGIKTYLSVIPDKNTFIASQNGYPDKDYEALVKRLRSGFSQAEYI
;
A
#
# COMPACT_ATOMS: atom_id res chain seq x y z
N MET A 1 13.92 33.08 31.37
CA MET A 1 13.89 31.63 31.02
C MET A 1 13.09 31.31 29.75
N LYS A 2 11.84 31.77 29.62
CA LYS A 2 11.01 31.44 28.42
C LYS A 2 11.61 31.83 27.06
N LYS A 3 12.19 33.03 26.90
CA LYS A 3 12.80 33.48 25.62
C LYS A 3 14.02 32.64 25.23
N THR A 4 14.89 32.31 26.15
CA THR A 4 16.08 31.47 25.88
C THR A 4 15.70 30.06 25.46
N GLN A 5 14.67 29.46 26.08
CA GLN A 5 14.16 28.16 25.68
C GLN A 5 13.54 28.20 24.28
N GLN A 6 12.79 29.24 23.96
CA GLN A 6 12.21 29.43 22.62
C GLN A 6 13.28 29.57 21.54
N ILE A 7 14.32 30.37 21.80
CA ILE A 7 15.46 30.54 20.88
C ILE A 7 16.19 29.20 20.70
N LEU A 8 16.46 28.47 21.80
CA LEU A 8 17.13 27.18 21.73
C LEU A 8 16.32 26.17 20.91
N THR A 9 15.02 26.08 21.16
CA THR A 9 14.13 25.20 20.39
C THR A 9 14.11 25.56 18.90
N LEU A 10 14.05 26.85 18.58
CA LEU A 10 14.07 27.34 17.20
C LEU A 10 15.39 26.95 16.51
N VAL A 11 16.53 27.20 17.16
CA VAL A 11 17.87 26.89 16.62
C VAL A 11 18.03 25.39 16.41
N LEU A 12 17.61 24.58 17.37
CA LEU A 12 17.67 23.10 17.24
C LEU A 12 16.78 22.59 16.11
N SER A 13 15.54 23.11 16.00
CA SER A 13 14.61 22.68 14.97
C SER A 13 15.07 23.10 13.56
N LEU A 14 15.51 24.36 13.40
CA LEU A 14 16.03 24.83 12.12
C LEU A 14 17.35 24.15 11.75
N GLY A 15 18.23 23.93 12.74
CA GLY A 15 19.47 23.17 12.55
C GLY A 15 19.23 21.75 12.09
N PHE A 16 18.28 21.07 12.73
CA PHE A 16 17.86 19.72 12.31
C PHE A 16 17.38 19.69 10.85
N ILE A 17 16.47 20.58 10.48
CA ILE A 17 15.96 20.70 9.11
C ILE A 17 17.09 21.00 8.11
N ALA A 18 17.98 21.95 8.46
CA ALA A 18 19.09 22.35 7.60
C ALA A 18 20.08 21.22 7.36
N VAL A 19 20.39 20.41 8.39
CA VAL A 19 21.28 19.24 8.28
C VAL A 19 20.68 18.21 7.34
N PHE A 20 19.40 17.85 7.50
CA PHE A 20 18.77 16.87 6.62
C PHE A 20 18.60 17.40 5.19
N ALA A 21 18.31 18.68 5.02
CA ALA A 21 18.25 19.30 3.69
C ALA A 21 19.61 19.26 2.99
N ALA A 22 20.68 19.66 3.69
CA ALA A 22 22.03 19.58 3.15
C ALA A 22 22.44 18.13 2.82
N TRP A 23 22.14 17.20 3.71
CA TRP A 23 22.42 15.78 3.51
C TRP A 23 21.69 15.20 2.30
N PHE A 24 20.41 15.55 2.12
CA PHE A 24 19.62 15.16 0.94
C PHE A 24 20.30 15.56 -0.38
N TRP A 25 20.86 16.78 -0.45
CA TRP A 25 21.52 17.29 -1.66
C TRP A 25 22.93 16.74 -1.89
N ILE A 26 23.58 16.23 -0.84
CA ILE A 26 24.94 15.68 -0.93
C ILE A 26 24.92 14.19 -1.28
N LEU A 27 23.90 13.45 -0.84
CA LEU A 27 23.79 12.02 -1.12
C LEU A 27 23.49 11.75 -2.61
N PRO A 28 24.17 10.77 -3.22
CA PRO A 28 23.77 10.32 -4.55
C PRO A 28 22.40 9.64 -4.52
N ASP A 29 21.62 9.85 -5.58
CA ASP A 29 20.34 9.19 -5.74
C ASP A 29 20.49 7.66 -5.84
N ALA A 30 19.65 6.95 -5.12
CA ALA A 30 19.54 5.49 -5.24
C ALA A 30 18.52 5.14 -6.35
N ASP A 31 18.85 4.16 -7.19
CA ASP A 31 17.98 3.71 -8.26
C ASP A 31 16.86 2.81 -7.76
N GLU A 32 17.16 1.96 -6.78
CA GLU A 32 16.25 0.93 -6.29
C GLU A 32 16.28 0.81 -4.77
N SER A 33 15.15 0.41 -4.21
CA SER A 33 15.07 -0.03 -2.83
C SER A 33 15.08 -1.57 -2.78
N THR A 34 16.13 -2.15 -2.23
CA THR A 34 16.24 -3.60 -2.04
C THR A 34 15.20 -4.13 -1.04
N VAL A 35 14.84 -3.32 -0.05
CA VAL A 35 13.83 -3.67 0.97
C VAL A 35 12.42 -3.65 0.39
N GLU A 36 12.10 -2.63 -0.44
CA GLU A 36 10.77 -2.49 -1.05
C GLU A 36 10.67 -3.19 -2.40
N ARG A 37 11.78 -3.67 -2.95
CA ARG A 37 11.88 -4.33 -4.26
C ARG A 37 11.22 -3.51 -5.38
N ARG A 38 11.50 -2.21 -5.40
CA ARG A 38 10.98 -1.28 -6.41
C ARG A 38 12.00 -0.20 -6.78
N HIS A 39 11.82 0.36 -7.96
CA HIS A 39 12.55 1.57 -8.35
C HIS A 39 12.12 2.77 -7.52
N LEU A 40 13.08 3.59 -7.15
CA LEU A 40 12.86 4.85 -6.45
C LEU A 40 12.63 5.98 -7.45
N ALA A 41 11.85 6.96 -7.04
CA ALA A 41 11.59 8.13 -7.88
C ALA A 41 12.86 8.94 -8.07
N LYS A 42 13.07 9.41 -9.30
CA LYS A 42 14.15 10.34 -9.67
C LYS A 42 13.64 11.77 -9.73
N SER A 43 14.58 12.71 -9.67
CA SER A 43 14.27 14.14 -9.78
C SER A 43 13.45 14.43 -11.04
N PRO A 44 12.26 15.03 -10.94
CA PRO A 44 11.45 15.35 -12.10
C PRO A 44 12.06 16.48 -12.92
N ALA A 45 11.85 16.44 -14.23
CA ALA A 45 12.26 17.52 -15.11
C ALA A 45 11.42 18.78 -14.86
N LEU A 46 12.10 19.90 -14.64
CA LEU A 46 11.46 21.20 -14.49
C LEU A 46 11.09 21.75 -15.87
N SER A 47 9.81 22.00 -16.10
CA SER A 47 9.31 22.67 -17.29
C SER A 47 8.11 23.56 -16.95
N LEU A 48 7.84 24.56 -17.78
CA LEU A 48 6.68 25.43 -17.56
C LEU A 48 5.36 24.65 -17.53
N SER A 49 5.22 23.66 -18.39
CA SER A 49 4.04 22.79 -18.42
C SER A 49 3.92 21.91 -17.19
N SER A 50 5.03 21.34 -16.68
CA SER A 50 5.01 20.50 -15.49
C SER A 50 4.72 21.30 -14.21
N VAL A 51 5.10 22.56 -14.16
CA VAL A 51 4.75 23.48 -13.07
C VAL A 51 3.27 23.89 -13.16
N ALA A 52 2.81 24.28 -14.35
CA ALA A 52 1.43 24.73 -14.54
C ALA A 52 0.38 23.65 -14.24
N ASN A 53 0.66 22.40 -14.57
CA ASN A 53 -0.24 21.26 -14.30
C ASN A 53 0.05 20.55 -12.97
N SER A 54 0.91 21.10 -12.12
CA SER A 54 1.32 20.56 -10.80
C SER A 54 2.03 19.19 -10.84
N SER A 55 2.36 18.66 -12.00
CA SER A 55 3.04 17.36 -12.09
C SER A 55 4.48 17.41 -11.58
N PHE A 56 5.15 18.59 -11.70
CA PHE A 56 6.46 18.80 -11.10
C PHE A 56 6.39 18.66 -9.57
N MET A 57 5.42 19.32 -8.93
CA MET A 57 5.32 19.32 -7.46
C MET A 57 5.05 17.92 -6.92
N SER A 58 4.13 17.18 -7.54
CA SER A 58 3.85 15.80 -7.10
C SER A 58 5.00 14.84 -7.40
N GLY A 59 5.71 15.03 -8.51
CA GLY A 59 6.92 14.27 -8.83
C GLY A 59 8.06 14.57 -7.87
N PHE A 60 8.24 15.84 -7.52
CA PHE A 60 9.28 16.28 -6.57
C PHE A 60 9.01 15.81 -5.14
N GLU A 61 7.76 15.87 -4.70
CA GLU A 61 7.36 15.28 -3.41
C GLU A 61 7.71 13.79 -3.34
N LYS A 62 7.35 13.04 -4.37
CA LYS A 62 7.67 11.61 -4.46
C LYS A 62 9.18 11.35 -4.47
N TYR A 63 9.94 12.14 -5.21
CA TYR A 63 11.39 12.11 -5.25
C TYR A 63 11.98 12.36 -3.85
N MET A 64 11.57 13.43 -3.18
CA MET A 64 12.05 13.74 -1.83
C MET A 64 11.72 12.64 -0.82
N LEU A 65 10.52 12.06 -0.89
CA LEU A 65 10.14 10.96 -0.01
C LEU A 65 10.97 9.69 -0.26
N ASP A 66 11.31 9.41 -1.51
CA ASP A 66 12.05 8.22 -1.89
C ASP A 66 13.55 8.32 -1.60
N GLN A 67 14.14 9.51 -1.82
CA GLN A 67 15.58 9.76 -1.64
C GLN A 67 15.93 10.33 -0.25
N PHE A 68 14.94 10.42 0.66
CA PHE A 68 15.18 11.01 1.99
C PHE A 68 16.27 10.24 2.76
N PRO A 69 17.27 10.95 3.32
CA PRO A 69 18.35 10.32 4.09
C PRO A 69 17.78 9.47 5.25
N LEU A 70 18.34 8.29 5.46
CA LEU A 70 17.91 7.33 6.50
C LEU A 70 16.42 6.94 6.45
N ARG A 71 15.77 7.07 5.28
CA ARG A 71 14.35 6.71 5.09
C ARG A 71 13.99 5.35 5.70
N GLY A 72 14.81 4.33 5.44
CA GLY A 72 14.59 2.99 6.00
C GLY A 72 14.63 2.97 7.53
N GLY A 73 15.56 3.71 8.14
CA GLY A 73 15.68 3.85 9.59
C GLY A 73 14.46 4.53 10.22
N PHE A 74 13.99 5.63 9.63
CA PHE A 74 12.78 6.32 10.11
C PHE A 74 11.52 5.45 9.99
N ARG A 75 11.40 4.67 8.93
CA ARG A 75 10.29 3.71 8.79
C ARG A 75 10.35 2.59 9.83
N ALA A 76 11.54 2.05 10.08
CA ALA A 76 11.75 1.05 11.13
C ALA A 76 11.45 1.63 12.52
N LEU A 77 11.90 2.85 12.81
CA LEU A 77 11.62 3.55 14.05
C LEU A 77 10.11 3.78 14.24
N LYS A 78 9.42 4.24 13.18
CA LYS A 78 7.95 4.38 13.21
C LYS A 78 7.27 3.04 13.51
N ALA A 79 7.68 1.96 12.85
CA ALA A 79 7.10 0.64 13.07
C ALA A 79 7.34 0.16 14.51
N ALA A 80 8.55 0.34 15.04
CA ALA A 80 8.89 0.00 16.42
C ALA A 80 8.09 0.83 17.44
N ALA A 81 7.91 2.12 17.19
CA ALA A 81 7.10 2.99 18.04
C ALA A 81 5.61 2.57 18.00
N ASN A 82 5.07 2.29 16.83
CA ASN A 82 3.70 1.84 16.69
C ASN A 82 3.45 0.54 17.48
N ALA A 83 4.34 -0.45 17.32
CA ALA A 83 4.19 -1.72 18.00
C ALA A 83 4.51 -1.65 19.50
N GLY A 84 5.62 -0.99 19.88
CA GLY A 84 6.13 -1.02 21.25
C GLY A 84 5.57 0.06 22.17
N VAL A 85 5.33 1.28 21.65
CA VAL A 85 4.85 2.42 22.46
C VAL A 85 3.34 2.55 22.38
N PHE A 86 2.80 2.54 21.17
CA PHE A 86 1.36 2.73 20.92
C PHE A 86 0.57 1.42 20.95
N MET A 87 1.23 0.27 21.07
CA MET A 87 0.62 -1.06 21.10
C MET A 87 -0.35 -1.30 19.94
N GLN A 88 -0.06 -0.69 18.78
CA GLN A 88 -0.87 -0.88 17.59
C GLN A 88 -0.72 -2.29 17.07
N LYS A 89 -1.85 -2.94 16.79
CA LYS A 89 -1.87 -4.32 16.30
C LYS A 89 -1.41 -4.44 14.85
N ASP A 90 -1.48 -3.35 14.07
CA ASP A 90 -1.03 -3.30 12.68
C ASP A 90 -0.13 -2.10 12.40
N ASN A 91 0.65 -2.18 11.34
CA ASN A 91 1.43 -1.07 10.81
C ASN A 91 1.16 -0.91 9.31
N ASN A 92 0.50 0.19 8.94
CA ASN A 92 0.05 0.47 7.57
C ASN A 92 -0.81 -0.67 6.97
N GLY A 93 -1.71 -1.24 7.76
CA GLY A 93 -2.55 -2.35 7.34
C GLY A 93 -1.84 -3.70 7.23
N LEU A 94 -0.60 -3.80 7.71
CA LEU A 94 0.13 -5.07 7.82
C LEU A 94 0.17 -5.50 9.27
N TYR A 95 -0.15 -6.74 9.55
CA TYR A 95 -0.08 -7.33 10.89
C TYR A 95 0.69 -8.66 10.87
N SER A 96 1.22 -9.03 12.02
CA SER A 96 1.99 -10.26 12.23
C SER A 96 1.34 -11.14 13.28
N VAL A 97 1.22 -12.42 12.98
CA VAL A 97 0.76 -13.46 13.90
C VAL A 97 1.70 -14.64 13.81
N GLY A 98 2.44 -14.90 14.88
CA GLY A 98 3.51 -15.90 14.85
C GLY A 98 4.54 -15.57 13.77
N GLU A 99 4.79 -16.50 12.87
CA GLU A 99 5.69 -16.33 11.72
C GLU A 99 5.01 -15.78 10.47
N HIS A 100 3.70 -15.48 10.53
CA HIS A 100 2.94 -15.02 9.38
C HIS A 100 2.79 -13.50 9.38
N LEU A 101 3.22 -12.88 8.29
CA LEU A 101 2.90 -11.50 7.97
C LEU A 101 1.72 -11.47 7.01
N SER A 102 0.69 -10.71 7.33
CA SER A 102 -0.52 -10.58 6.52
C SER A 102 -0.96 -9.13 6.38
N LYS A 103 -1.69 -8.86 5.32
CA LYS A 103 -2.31 -7.55 5.09
C LYS A 103 -3.75 -7.59 5.58
N LEU A 104 -4.17 -6.56 6.30
CA LEU A 104 -5.58 -6.36 6.60
C LEU A 104 -6.32 -6.08 5.29
N ASP A 105 -7.26 -6.93 4.95
CA ASP A 105 -8.05 -6.85 3.74
C ASP A 105 -9.53 -6.80 4.09
N PHE A 106 -9.93 -5.65 4.62
CA PHE A 106 -11.26 -5.34 5.13
C PHE A 106 -11.60 -3.87 4.88
N PRO A 107 -12.86 -3.52 4.53
CA PRO A 107 -13.98 -4.41 4.22
C PRO A 107 -13.85 -5.07 2.83
N THR A 108 -14.70 -6.08 2.56
CA THR A 108 -14.76 -6.71 1.24
C THR A 108 -15.30 -5.73 0.20
N ASP A 109 -14.55 -5.51 -0.88
CA ASP A 109 -14.98 -4.68 -2.01
C ASP A 109 -15.89 -5.48 -2.97
N PHE A 110 -17.18 -5.51 -2.63
CA PHE A 110 -18.18 -6.19 -3.47
C PHE A 110 -18.38 -5.53 -4.83
N ASP A 111 -18.12 -4.24 -4.96
CA ASP A 111 -18.22 -3.55 -6.26
C ASP A 111 -17.14 -4.05 -7.23
N SER A 112 -15.94 -4.34 -6.72
CA SER A 112 -14.88 -4.97 -7.53
C SER A 112 -15.25 -6.39 -7.95
N VAL A 113 -15.91 -7.15 -7.08
CA VAL A 113 -16.42 -8.49 -7.39
C VAL A 113 -17.46 -8.42 -8.51
N ASP A 114 -18.39 -7.50 -8.44
CA ASP A 114 -19.42 -7.31 -9.45
C ASP A 114 -18.85 -6.86 -10.80
N ARG A 115 -17.89 -5.93 -10.78
CA ARG A 115 -17.16 -5.53 -12.00
C ARG A 115 -16.43 -6.72 -12.63
N ALA A 116 -15.80 -7.57 -11.83
CA ALA A 116 -15.13 -8.77 -12.31
C ALA A 116 -16.13 -9.75 -12.96
N ALA A 117 -17.27 -9.98 -12.30
CA ALA A 117 -18.33 -10.83 -12.84
C ALA A 117 -18.92 -10.30 -14.17
N GLN A 118 -19.12 -8.98 -14.29
CA GLN A 118 -19.57 -8.36 -15.54
C GLN A 118 -18.56 -8.55 -16.68
N ARG A 119 -17.27 -8.33 -16.40
CA ARG A 119 -16.20 -8.54 -17.40
C ARG A 119 -16.12 -10.00 -17.84
N PHE A 120 -16.21 -10.92 -16.89
CA PHE A 120 -16.21 -12.36 -17.19
C PHE A 120 -17.40 -12.72 -18.08
N ARG A 121 -18.62 -12.28 -17.75
CA ARG A 121 -19.80 -12.51 -18.58
C ARG A 121 -19.61 -12.00 -20.01
N TYR A 122 -19.09 -10.80 -20.16
CA TYR A 122 -18.79 -10.26 -21.47
C TYR A 122 -17.82 -11.16 -22.27
N VAL A 123 -16.74 -11.61 -21.66
CA VAL A 123 -15.77 -12.51 -22.31
C VAL A 123 -16.41 -13.86 -22.63
N HIS A 124 -17.15 -14.43 -21.68
CA HIS A 124 -17.84 -15.70 -21.87
C HIS A 124 -18.82 -15.62 -23.04
N ASP A 125 -19.71 -14.65 -23.06
CA ASP A 125 -20.76 -14.53 -24.06
C ASP A 125 -20.20 -14.19 -25.45
N THR A 126 -19.12 -13.43 -25.50
CA THR A 126 -18.51 -13.00 -26.78
C THR A 126 -17.62 -14.09 -27.40
N TYR A 127 -16.84 -14.81 -26.58
CA TYR A 127 -15.76 -15.64 -27.11
C TYR A 127 -15.87 -17.13 -26.75
N LEU A 128 -16.50 -17.49 -25.63
CA LEU A 128 -16.44 -18.84 -25.10
C LEU A 128 -17.71 -19.64 -25.41
N ARG A 129 -18.86 -19.02 -25.26
CA ARG A 129 -20.17 -19.67 -25.38
C ARG A 129 -20.38 -20.38 -26.71
N ASN A 130 -20.07 -19.72 -27.81
CA ASN A 130 -20.29 -20.24 -29.16
C ASN A 130 -19.26 -21.32 -29.57
N ASN A 131 -18.17 -21.42 -28.82
CA ASN A 131 -17.10 -22.38 -29.07
C ASN A 131 -17.20 -23.64 -28.19
N GLY A 132 -18.28 -23.81 -27.42
CA GLY A 132 -18.50 -24.96 -26.55
C GLY A 132 -17.46 -25.12 -25.43
N ILE A 133 -16.79 -24.02 -25.04
CA ILE A 133 -15.75 -24.05 -24.02
C ILE A 133 -16.41 -24.08 -22.64
N LYS A 134 -16.08 -25.10 -21.85
CA LYS A 134 -16.48 -25.19 -20.44
C LYS A 134 -15.58 -24.31 -19.59
N THR A 135 -16.18 -23.55 -18.71
CA THR A 135 -15.47 -22.66 -17.76
C THR A 135 -15.70 -23.13 -16.34
N TYR A 136 -14.66 -23.05 -15.52
CA TYR A 136 -14.69 -23.43 -14.11
C TYR A 136 -14.29 -22.24 -13.25
N LEU A 137 -14.94 -22.07 -12.11
CA LEU A 137 -14.63 -21.08 -11.10
C LEU A 137 -14.12 -21.78 -9.84
N SER A 138 -12.94 -21.39 -9.41
CA SER A 138 -12.39 -21.79 -8.10
C SER A 138 -12.02 -20.56 -7.30
N VAL A 139 -12.33 -20.56 -6.02
CA VAL A 139 -11.97 -19.46 -5.09
C VAL A 139 -11.01 -20.01 -4.06
N ILE A 140 -9.78 -19.55 -4.12
CA ILE A 140 -8.72 -19.94 -3.18
C ILE A 140 -8.68 -18.92 -2.06
N PRO A 141 -9.00 -19.29 -0.80
CA PRO A 141 -8.92 -18.39 0.33
C PRO A 141 -7.47 -17.99 0.60
N ASP A 142 -7.27 -16.72 0.96
CA ASP A 142 -5.97 -16.30 1.45
C ASP A 142 -5.79 -16.68 2.94
N LYS A 143 -4.56 -16.52 3.43
CA LYS A 143 -4.24 -16.85 4.83
C LYS A 143 -5.02 -16.01 5.84
N ASN A 144 -5.46 -14.81 5.47
CA ASN A 144 -6.25 -13.92 6.31
C ASN A 144 -7.53 -14.59 6.81
N THR A 145 -8.21 -15.32 5.92
CA THR A 145 -9.44 -16.08 6.23
C THR A 145 -9.27 -17.04 7.41
N PHE A 146 -8.04 -17.52 7.62
CA PHE A 146 -7.76 -18.50 8.69
C PHE A 146 -7.19 -17.87 9.96
N ILE A 147 -6.47 -16.74 9.84
CA ILE A 147 -5.71 -16.22 10.98
C ILE A 147 -6.23 -14.89 11.52
N ALA A 148 -6.99 -14.09 10.73
CA ALA A 148 -7.37 -12.74 11.14
C ALA A 148 -8.33 -12.77 12.33
N SER A 149 -9.50 -13.36 12.19
CA SER A 149 -10.55 -13.37 13.22
C SER A 149 -10.12 -14.04 14.50
N GLN A 150 -9.36 -15.13 14.42
CA GLN A 150 -8.84 -15.87 15.58
C GLN A 150 -7.85 -15.04 16.42
N ASN A 151 -7.24 -14.00 15.82
CA ASN A 151 -6.27 -13.13 16.48
C ASN A 151 -6.80 -11.70 16.71
N GLY A 152 -8.12 -11.51 16.60
CA GLY A 152 -8.79 -10.25 16.89
C GLY A 152 -8.54 -9.15 15.84
N TYR A 153 -8.30 -9.55 14.59
CA TYR A 153 -8.26 -8.68 13.44
C TYR A 153 -9.56 -8.78 12.64
N PRO A 154 -10.02 -7.70 11.99
CA PRO A 154 -11.16 -7.76 11.10
C PRO A 154 -10.84 -8.66 9.91
N ASP A 155 -11.82 -9.47 9.51
CA ASP A 155 -11.72 -10.39 8.39
C ASP A 155 -12.82 -10.12 7.38
N LYS A 156 -12.62 -10.58 6.15
CA LYS A 156 -13.65 -10.58 5.12
C LYS A 156 -14.75 -11.56 5.46
N ASP A 157 -15.98 -11.20 5.13
CA ASP A 157 -17.06 -12.18 5.04
C ASP A 157 -16.82 -13.07 3.80
N TYR A 158 -16.05 -14.11 4.02
CA TYR A 158 -15.66 -15.05 2.96
C TYR A 158 -16.87 -15.81 2.39
N GLU A 159 -17.85 -16.12 3.22
CA GLU A 159 -19.06 -16.80 2.81
C GLU A 159 -19.90 -15.92 1.87
N ALA A 160 -20.12 -14.66 2.23
CA ALA A 160 -20.78 -13.70 1.38
C ALA A 160 -20.01 -13.45 0.07
N LEU A 161 -18.66 -13.40 0.14
CA LEU A 161 -17.80 -13.27 -1.04
C LEU A 161 -17.99 -14.43 -2.02
N VAL A 162 -17.89 -15.68 -1.53
CA VAL A 162 -18.08 -16.88 -2.36
C VAL A 162 -19.49 -16.93 -2.95
N LYS A 163 -20.50 -16.63 -2.14
CA LYS A 163 -21.90 -16.57 -2.62
C LYS A 163 -22.09 -15.54 -3.73
N ARG A 164 -21.48 -14.34 -3.59
CA ARG A 164 -21.55 -13.27 -4.59
C ARG A 164 -20.82 -13.68 -5.88
N LEU A 165 -19.63 -14.27 -5.76
CA LEU A 165 -18.87 -14.78 -6.90
C LEU A 165 -19.67 -15.86 -7.65
N ARG A 166 -20.18 -16.87 -6.96
CA ARG A 166 -20.97 -17.94 -7.60
C ARG A 166 -22.19 -17.39 -8.35
N SER A 167 -22.90 -16.44 -7.76
CA SER A 167 -24.04 -15.80 -8.43
C SER A 167 -23.64 -14.94 -9.62
N GLY A 168 -22.51 -14.26 -9.52
CA GLY A 168 -21.98 -13.39 -10.58
C GLY A 168 -21.36 -14.15 -11.75
N PHE A 169 -20.85 -15.36 -11.52
CA PHE A 169 -20.20 -16.24 -12.51
C PHE A 169 -21.07 -17.47 -12.82
N SER A 170 -22.38 -17.28 -12.98
CA SER A 170 -23.36 -18.35 -13.20
C SER A 170 -23.11 -19.19 -14.46
N GLN A 171 -22.28 -18.72 -15.38
CA GLN A 171 -21.86 -19.44 -16.60
C GLN A 171 -20.70 -20.41 -16.35
N ALA A 172 -20.07 -20.36 -15.20
CA ALA A 172 -18.97 -21.24 -14.82
C ALA A 172 -19.42 -22.29 -13.81
N GLU A 173 -18.88 -23.48 -13.93
CA GLU A 173 -19.05 -24.54 -12.93
C GLU A 173 -18.13 -24.26 -11.73
N TYR A 174 -18.67 -24.25 -10.51
CA TYR A 174 -17.89 -24.02 -9.29
C TYR A 174 -17.25 -25.31 -8.82
N ILE A 175 -15.92 -25.30 -8.60
CA ILE A 175 -15.12 -26.43 -8.12
C ILE A 175 -14.34 -26.07 -6.86
#